data_3a652821276a466d432a125f5ef601a7
#
_entry.id   3a652821276a466d432a125f5ef601a7
#
_cell.length_a   1.000
_cell.length_b   1.000
_cell.length_c   1.000
_cell.angle_alpha   90.00
_cell.angle_beta   90.00
_cell.angle_gamma   90.00
#
_symmetry.space_group_name_H-M   'P 1'
#
loop_
_entity.id
_entity.type
_entity.pdbx_description
1 polymer ?
#
loop_
_entity_poly.entity_id
_entity_poly.type
_entity_poly.pdbx_seq_one_letter_code
_entity_poly.pdbx_strand_id
1 'polypeptide(L)'
;MTQKTDFEDIKAEILNRAKAAKACTEQYSRAYKSETLQELCSVIKDNFNWCFNNKVITSNLLMQYREDFAQNDIFINISVRSGFLLCDNATVEACGNATVRACDNATVKACDNATVKACDNATVKACGNATVKAWDNATVKACGNATVKAWDNVTVEACDNATVEAWDNATVEAYDNAYCTSRCIIECKLSNNAIYRVKSTNTVYYSSDNINFIKQ
;
A
#
# COMPACT_ATOMS: atom_id res chain seq x y z
N MET A 1 -17.78 28.39 -17.75
CA MET A 1 -16.60 29.25 -17.49
C MET A 1 -15.81 28.82 -16.21
N THR A 2 -16.32 27.93 -15.39
CA THR A 2 -15.72 27.48 -14.10
C THR A 2 -14.51 26.52 -14.26
N GLN A 3 -14.48 25.64 -15.24
CA GLN A 3 -13.44 24.61 -15.37
C GLN A 3 -12.00 25.12 -15.59
N LYS A 4 -11.81 26.28 -16.23
CA LYS A 4 -10.44 26.78 -16.50
C LYS A 4 -9.81 27.42 -15.27
N THR A 5 -10.62 28.03 -14.42
CA THR A 5 -10.17 28.65 -13.16
C THR A 5 -9.70 27.57 -12.17
N ASP A 6 -10.47 26.47 -12.04
CA ASP A 6 -10.15 25.38 -11.11
C ASP A 6 -8.84 24.67 -11.49
N PHE A 7 -8.55 24.44 -12.78
CA PHE A 7 -7.29 23.82 -13.20
C PHE A 7 -6.06 24.67 -12.87
N GLU A 8 -6.12 25.98 -13.14
CA GLU A 8 -4.98 26.86 -12.86
C GLU A 8 -4.72 26.97 -11.35
N ASP A 9 -5.75 26.97 -10.53
CA ASP A 9 -5.65 27.00 -9.07
C ASP A 9 -5.04 25.68 -8.55
N ILE A 10 -5.54 24.52 -9.01
CA ILE A 10 -4.99 23.21 -8.68
C ILE A 10 -3.51 23.12 -9.07
N LYS A 11 -3.18 23.53 -10.30
CA LYS A 11 -1.82 23.50 -10.83
C LYS A 11 -0.89 24.38 -10.03
N ALA A 12 -1.31 25.62 -9.74
CA ALA A 12 -0.51 26.56 -8.95
C ALA A 12 -0.20 25.99 -7.55
N GLU A 13 -1.19 25.40 -6.88
CA GLU A 13 -1.03 24.82 -5.56
C GLU A 13 -0.08 23.61 -5.60
N ILE A 14 -0.26 22.69 -6.55
CA ILE A 14 0.62 21.52 -6.73
C ILE A 14 2.06 21.93 -7.02
N LEU A 15 2.28 22.91 -7.93
CA LEU A 15 3.61 23.39 -8.27
C LEU A 15 4.31 24.07 -7.08
N ASN A 16 3.60 24.86 -6.29
CA ASN A 16 4.12 25.49 -5.10
C ASN A 16 4.57 24.45 -4.07
N ARG A 17 3.74 23.44 -3.81
CA ARG A 17 4.05 22.33 -2.90
C ARG A 17 5.21 21.47 -3.42
N ALA A 18 5.23 21.14 -4.72
CA ALA A 18 6.30 20.36 -5.35
C ALA A 18 7.64 21.12 -5.29
N LYS A 19 7.64 22.43 -5.47
CA LYS A 19 8.83 23.29 -5.33
C LYS A 19 9.34 23.29 -3.89
N ALA A 20 8.44 23.46 -2.92
CA ALA A 20 8.79 23.42 -1.49
C ALA A 20 9.36 22.06 -1.07
N ALA A 21 8.84 20.98 -1.63
CA ALA A 21 9.29 19.61 -1.43
C ALA A 21 10.56 19.24 -2.22
N LYS A 22 11.15 20.19 -2.96
CA LYS A 22 12.34 19.97 -3.80
C LYS A 22 12.16 18.85 -4.82
N ALA A 23 11.05 18.86 -5.54
CA ALA A 23 10.81 17.94 -6.65
C ALA A 23 11.97 17.98 -7.65
N CYS A 24 12.30 16.83 -8.24
CA CYS A 24 13.33 16.79 -9.27
C CYS A 24 12.94 17.66 -10.47
N THR A 25 13.93 18.24 -11.12
CA THR A 25 13.73 19.20 -12.21
C THR A 25 12.90 18.64 -13.36
N GLU A 26 13.07 17.36 -13.67
CA GLU A 26 12.35 16.68 -14.74
C GLU A 26 10.84 16.63 -14.44
N GLN A 27 10.44 16.10 -13.31
CA GLN A 27 9.03 15.92 -12.96
C GLN A 27 8.35 17.26 -12.68
N TYR A 28 9.07 18.22 -12.06
CA TYR A 28 8.58 19.57 -11.89
C TYR A 28 8.31 20.25 -13.25
N SER A 29 9.25 20.12 -14.22
CA SER A 29 9.09 20.67 -15.57
C SER A 29 7.89 20.04 -16.31
N ARG A 30 7.67 18.72 -16.16
CA ARG A 30 6.49 18.05 -16.72
C ARG A 30 5.20 18.64 -16.15
N ALA A 31 5.11 18.76 -14.83
CA ALA A 31 3.95 19.36 -14.17
C ALA A 31 3.75 20.83 -14.57
N TYR A 32 4.82 21.62 -14.65
CA TYR A 32 4.75 23.03 -15.08
C TYR A 32 4.23 23.19 -16.52
N LYS A 33 4.63 22.29 -17.42
CA LYS A 33 4.22 22.30 -18.84
C LYS A 33 2.83 21.71 -19.10
N SER A 34 2.20 21.09 -18.11
CA SER A 34 0.84 20.54 -18.27
C SER A 34 -0.14 21.64 -18.65
N GLU A 35 -0.90 21.44 -19.70
CA GLU A 35 -1.91 22.38 -20.19
C GLU A 35 -3.33 21.95 -19.77
N THR A 36 -3.47 20.73 -19.28
CA THR A 36 -4.73 20.12 -18.82
C THR A 36 -4.55 19.44 -17.46
N LEU A 37 -5.67 19.29 -16.74
CA LEU A 37 -5.69 18.53 -15.50
C LEU A 37 -5.31 17.05 -15.73
N GLN A 38 -5.71 16.49 -16.86
CA GLN A 38 -5.36 15.11 -17.23
C GLN A 38 -3.84 14.90 -17.33
N GLU A 39 -3.13 15.84 -17.96
CA GLU A 39 -1.66 15.79 -18.05
C GLU A 39 -1.01 15.96 -16.68
N LEU A 40 -1.50 16.90 -15.88
CA LEU A 40 -1.00 17.09 -14.51
C LEU A 40 -1.24 15.84 -13.65
N CYS A 41 -2.42 15.25 -13.72
CA CYS A 41 -2.75 14.00 -13.04
C CYS A 41 -1.90 12.82 -13.52
N SER A 42 -1.49 12.78 -14.78
CA SER A 42 -0.54 11.77 -15.26
C SER A 42 0.80 11.87 -14.54
N VAL A 43 1.34 13.09 -14.38
CA VAL A 43 2.58 13.29 -13.61
C VAL A 43 2.41 12.89 -12.14
N ILE A 44 1.27 13.21 -11.54
CA ILE A 44 0.96 12.81 -10.15
C ILE A 44 0.89 11.29 -10.03
N LYS A 45 0.23 10.59 -10.95
CA LYS A 45 0.10 9.11 -10.93
C LYS A 45 1.46 8.42 -11.07
N ASP A 46 2.33 8.89 -11.95
CA ASP A 46 3.71 8.40 -12.10
C ASP A 46 4.51 8.53 -10.80
N ASN A 47 4.20 9.54 -9.99
CA ASN A 47 4.90 9.90 -8.76
C ASN A 47 4.00 9.84 -7.51
N PHE A 48 2.91 9.07 -7.54
CA PHE A 48 1.82 9.13 -6.55
C PHE A 48 2.31 9.07 -5.10
N ASN A 49 3.14 8.07 -4.79
CA ASN A 49 3.65 7.91 -3.43
C ASN A 49 4.59 9.04 -3.00
N TRP A 50 5.42 9.55 -3.90
CA TRP A 50 6.29 10.68 -3.62
C TRP A 50 5.46 11.95 -3.37
N CYS A 51 4.48 12.21 -4.23
CA CYS A 51 3.57 13.34 -4.09
C CYS A 51 2.83 13.33 -2.75
N PHE A 52 2.38 12.15 -2.31
CA PHE A 52 1.73 11.99 -1.03
C PHE A 52 2.70 12.21 0.14
N ASN A 53 3.82 11.46 0.18
CA ASN A 53 4.79 11.52 1.27
C ASN A 53 5.37 12.94 1.49
N ASN A 54 5.46 13.71 0.42
CA ASN A 54 5.96 15.10 0.46
C ASN A 54 4.83 16.14 0.49
N LYS A 55 3.59 15.73 0.77
CA LYS A 55 2.42 16.61 0.91
C LYS A 55 2.14 17.49 -0.33
N VAL A 56 2.59 17.05 -1.51
CA VAL A 56 2.26 17.71 -2.79
C VAL A 56 0.78 17.49 -3.11
N ILE A 57 0.29 16.26 -2.91
CA ILE A 57 -1.14 15.95 -2.82
C ILE A 57 -1.49 15.63 -1.36
N THR A 58 -2.65 16.07 -0.91
CA THR A 58 -3.15 15.84 0.46
C THR A 58 -4.62 15.48 0.42
N SER A 59 -5.13 14.89 1.50
CA SER A 59 -6.56 14.58 1.64
C SER A 59 -7.43 15.82 1.42
N ASN A 60 -7.03 16.95 1.99
CA ASN A 60 -7.79 18.20 1.84
C ASN A 60 -7.86 18.67 0.39
N LEU A 61 -6.74 18.65 -0.34
CA LEU A 61 -6.71 19.01 -1.75
C LEU A 61 -7.60 18.10 -2.60
N LEU A 62 -7.47 16.78 -2.39
CA LEU A 62 -8.27 15.79 -3.11
C LEU A 62 -9.76 15.88 -2.76
N MET A 63 -10.11 16.22 -1.53
CA MET A 63 -11.50 16.43 -1.13
C MET A 63 -12.09 17.71 -1.74
N GLN A 64 -11.31 18.78 -1.80
CA GLN A 64 -11.73 20.06 -2.36
C GLN A 64 -12.07 19.94 -3.86
N TYR A 65 -11.26 19.19 -4.62
CA TYR A 65 -11.42 19.02 -6.08
C TYR A 65 -11.75 17.56 -6.44
N ARG A 66 -12.61 16.93 -5.63
CA ARG A 66 -12.85 15.49 -5.68
C ARG A 66 -13.34 15.00 -7.04
N GLU A 67 -14.25 15.72 -7.67
CA GLU A 67 -14.82 15.32 -8.96
C GLU A 67 -13.78 15.43 -10.09
N ASP A 68 -12.99 16.50 -10.08
CA ASP A 68 -11.94 16.75 -11.06
C ASP A 68 -10.85 15.66 -11.02
N PHE A 69 -10.39 15.33 -9.81
CA PHE A 69 -9.42 14.25 -9.62
C PHE A 69 -10.01 12.87 -9.96
N ALA A 70 -11.27 12.62 -9.62
CA ALA A 70 -11.92 11.33 -9.91
C ALA A 70 -12.09 11.10 -11.43
N GLN A 71 -12.37 12.13 -12.22
CA GLN A 71 -12.38 12.05 -13.68
C GLN A 71 -11.02 11.68 -14.28
N ASN A 72 -9.95 11.80 -13.50
CA ASN A 72 -8.57 11.49 -13.87
C ASN A 72 -8.00 10.29 -13.09
N ASP A 73 -8.86 9.38 -12.59
CA ASP A 73 -8.49 8.16 -11.86
C ASP A 73 -7.70 8.39 -10.57
N ILE A 74 -7.87 9.52 -9.91
CA ILE A 74 -7.33 9.80 -8.58
C ILE A 74 -8.49 10.00 -7.61
N PHE A 75 -8.56 9.16 -6.59
CA PHE A 75 -9.71 9.07 -5.68
C PHE A 75 -9.30 9.31 -4.24
N ILE A 76 -10.26 9.73 -3.41
CA ILE A 76 -10.12 9.90 -1.97
C ILE A 76 -11.29 9.27 -1.22
N ASN A 77 -11.00 8.39 -0.26
CA ASN A 77 -11.96 7.82 0.70
C ASN A 77 -13.21 7.19 0.06
N ILE A 78 -13.07 6.56 -1.10
CA ILE A 78 -14.15 5.79 -1.75
C ILE A 78 -13.64 4.44 -2.25
N SER A 79 -14.53 3.47 -2.39
CA SER A 79 -14.18 2.17 -2.95
C SER A 79 -13.95 2.25 -4.45
N VAL A 80 -12.92 1.55 -4.94
CA VAL A 80 -12.47 1.60 -6.34
C VAL A 80 -12.13 0.21 -6.88
N ARG A 81 -12.18 0.06 -8.22
CA ARG A 81 -11.71 -1.15 -8.91
C ARG A 81 -10.43 -0.93 -9.71
N SER A 82 -10.04 0.31 -9.90
CA SER A 82 -8.81 0.71 -10.59
C SER A 82 -8.41 2.13 -10.17
N GLY A 83 -7.29 2.63 -10.69
CA GLY A 83 -6.82 3.99 -10.42
C GLY A 83 -6.05 4.11 -9.11
N PHE A 84 -5.87 5.33 -8.67
CA PHE A 84 -5.05 5.70 -7.51
C PHE A 84 -5.96 6.21 -6.40
N LEU A 85 -5.93 5.54 -5.26
CA LEU A 85 -6.75 5.87 -4.10
C LEU A 85 -5.89 6.32 -2.93
N LEU A 86 -6.20 7.48 -2.39
CA LEU A 86 -5.81 7.87 -1.04
C LEU A 86 -6.93 7.49 -0.07
N CYS A 87 -6.60 6.70 0.95
CA CYS A 87 -7.51 6.36 2.02
C CYS A 87 -6.96 6.89 3.35
N ASP A 88 -7.70 7.78 3.97
CA ASP A 88 -7.36 8.50 5.18
C ASP A 88 -8.54 8.42 6.15
N ASN A 89 -8.37 7.74 7.30
CA ASN A 89 -9.42 7.53 8.31
C ASN A 89 -10.77 6.98 7.77
N ALA A 90 -10.77 6.28 6.65
CA ALA A 90 -11.97 5.75 6.01
C ALA A 90 -11.91 4.23 5.84
N THR A 91 -13.07 3.61 5.65
CA THR A 91 -13.18 2.20 5.27
C THR A 91 -13.54 2.10 3.79
N VAL A 92 -12.71 1.41 3.02
CA VAL A 92 -12.85 1.28 1.56
C VAL A 92 -12.60 -0.15 1.07
N GLU A 93 -13.14 -0.48 -0.10
CA GLU A 93 -12.76 -1.65 -0.87
C GLU A 93 -11.95 -1.23 -2.10
N ALA A 94 -10.84 -1.89 -2.33
CA ALA A 94 -9.98 -1.68 -3.49
C ALA A 94 -9.72 -3.03 -4.20
N CYS A 95 -10.27 -3.18 -5.37
CA CYS A 95 -10.22 -4.42 -6.15
C CYS A 95 -9.55 -4.19 -7.51
N GLY A 96 -9.50 -5.22 -8.35
CA GLY A 96 -8.90 -5.14 -9.68
C GLY A 96 -7.43 -4.74 -9.61
N ASN A 97 -7.05 -3.68 -10.30
CA ASN A 97 -5.68 -3.17 -10.36
C ASN A 97 -5.53 -1.83 -9.60
N ALA A 98 -6.34 -1.58 -8.59
CA ALA A 98 -6.27 -0.35 -7.81
C ALA A 98 -4.93 -0.20 -7.07
N THR A 99 -4.40 1.02 -7.05
CA THR A 99 -3.22 1.39 -6.25
C THR A 99 -3.66 2.26 -5.08
N VAL A 100 -3.42 1.82 -3.87
CA VAL A 100 -3.92 2.45 -2.64
C VAL A 100 -2.78 2.94 -1.76
N ARG A 101 -2.92 4.13 -1.25
CA ARG A 101 -2.19 4.63 -0.09
C ARG A 101 -3.16 4.72 1.08
N ALA A 102 -2.94 3.91 2.12
CA ALA A 102 -3.72 3.90 3.35
C ALA A 102 -2.88 4.47 4.50
N CYS A 103 -3.41 5.39 5.25
CA CYS A 103 -2.72 6.05 6.36
C CYS A 103 -3.67 6.37 7.51
N ASP A 104 -3.11 6.86 8.60
CA ASP A 104 -3.82 7.11 9.84
C ASP A 104 -4.56 5.86 10.33
N ASN A 105 -5.89 5.90 10.47
CA ASN A 105 -6.71 4.77 10.89
C ASN A 105 -7.53 4.17 9.72
N ALA A 106 -7.03 4.26 8.50
CA ALA A 106 -7.71 3.74 7.33
C ALA A 106 -7.91 2.22 7.41
N THR A 107 -9.07 1.76 6.94
CA THR A 107 -9.35 0.33 6.79
C THR A 107 -9.54 0.01 5.30
N VAL A 108 -8.71 -0.87 4.75
CA VAL A 108 -8.74 -1.25 3.33
C VAL A 108 -8.99 -2.74 3.18
N LYS A 109 -10.03 -3.09 2.42
CA LYS A 109 -10.19 -4.45 1.89
C LYS A 109 -9.64 -4.47 0.47
N ALA A 110 -8.52 -5.14 0.28
CA ALA A 110 -7.84 -5.28 -1.00
C ALA A 110 -8.11 -6.66 -1.61
N CYS A 111 -8.52 -6.72 -2.86
CA CYS A 111 -8.79 -7.96 -3.57
C CYS A 111 -8.23 -7.94 -5.00
N ASP A 112 -8.29 -9.09 -5.65
CA ASP A 112 -7.74 -9.32 -6.98
C ASP A 112 -6.24 -9.01 -7.05
N ASN A 113 -5.82 -8.01 -7.84
CA ASN A 113 -4.42 -7.59 -8.02
C ASN A 113 -4.15 -6.21 -7.39
N ALA A 114 -4.95 -5.78 -6.43
CA ALA A 114 -4.78 -4.47 -5.81
C ALA A 114 -3.42 -4.35 -5.11
N THR A 115 -2.83 -3.17 -5.21
CA THR A 115 -1.57 -2.85 -4.53
C THR A 115 -1.81 -1.83 -3.44
N VAL A 116 -1.48 -2.16 -2.20
CA VAL A 116 -1.70 -1.29 -1.04
C VAL A 116 -0.37 -0.92 -0.38
N LYS A 117 -0.20 0.35 -0.08
CA LYS A 117 0.81 0.85 0.86
C LYS A 117 0.10 1.36 2.11
N ALA A 118 0.39 0.73 3.24
CA ALA A 118 -0.22 1.04 4.53
C ALA A 118 0.82 1.58 5.51
N CYS A 119 0.49 2.61 6.26
CA CYS A 119 1.33 3.17 7.32
C CYS A 119 0.48 3.63 8.51
N ASP A 120 1.14 4.14 9.53
CA ASP A 120 0.52 4.58 10.77
C ASP A 120 -0.24 3.42 11.44
N ASN A 121 -1.54 3.54 11.69
CA ASN A 121 -2.38 2.51 12.28
C ASN A 121 -3.35 1.87 11.26
N ALA A 122 -3.01 1.91 9.98
CA ALA A 122 -3.89 1.40 8.93
C ALA A 122 -4.10 -0.11 9.04
N THR A 123 -5.32 -0.55 8.79
CA THR A 123 -5.71 -1.96 8.77
C THR A 123 -5.99 -2.41 7.33
N VAL A 124 -5.35 -3.48 6.89
CA VAL A 124 -5.52 -4.02 5.54
C VAL A 124 -5.96 -5.47 5.60
N LYS A 125 -7.07 -5.79 4.93
CA LYS A 125 -7.46 -7.17 4.61
C LYS A 125 -7.16 -7.43 3.14
N ALA A 126 -6.18 -8.28 2.86
CA ALA A 126 -5.73 -8.60 1.51
C ALA A 126 -6.13 -10.01 1.12
N CYS A 127 -6.74 -10.18 -0.05
CA CYS A 127 -7.10 -11.48 -0.61
C CYS A 127 -6.82 -11.54 -2.12
N GLY A 128 -7.00 -12.70 -2.72
CA GLY A 128 -6.64 -12.91 -4.13
C GLY A 128 -5.12 -12.84 -4.32
N ASN A 129 -4.66 -12.05 -5.26
CA ASN A 129 -3.24 -11.79 -5.54
C ASN A 129 -2.80 -10.38 -5.07
N ALA A 130 -3.49 -9.81 -4.09
CA ALA A 130 -3.19 -8.46 -3.62
C ALA A 130 -1.76 -8.37 -3.06
N THR A 131 -1.13 -7.22 -3.30
CA THR A 131 0.21 -6.92 -2.78
C THR A 131 0.13 -5.82 -1.74
N VAL A 132 0.65 -6.06 -0.55
CA VAL A 132 0.66 -5.10 0.56
C VAL A 132 2.10 -4.78 0.95
N LYS A 133 2.38 -3.49 1.12
CA LYS A 133 3.58 -3.01 1.81
C LYS A 133 3.11 -2.23 3.04
N ALA A 134 3.58 -2.59 4.21
CA ALA A 134 3.12 -2.04 5.49
C ALA A 134 4.28 -1.58 6.37
N TRP A 135 4.10 -0.45 7.03
CA TRP A 135 5.06 0.20 7.93
C TRP A 135 4.39 0.67 9.22
N ASP A 136 5.19 1.16 10.14
CA ASP A 136 4.78 1.73 11.44
C ASP A 136 4.01 0.69 12.29
N ASN A 137 2.76 0.95 12.64
CA ASN A 137 1.93 0.07 13.47
C ASN A 137 0.77 -0.55 12.66
N ALA A 138 0.90 -0.64 11.34
CA ALA A 138 -0.16 -1.17 10.51
C ALA A 138 -0.47 -2.65 10.81
N THR A 139 -1.72 -3.04 10.63
CA THR A 139 -2.18 -4.43 10.79
C THR A 139 -2.59 -4.99 9.43
N VAL A 140 -2.09 -6.17 9.09
CA VAL A 140 -2.39 -6.81 7.80
C VAL A 140 -2.92 -8.22 8.03
N LYS A 141 -4.09 -8.51 7.45
CA LYS A 141 -4.61 -9.87 7.32
C LYS A 141 -4.53 -10.27 5.85
N ALA A 142 -3.76 -11.31 5.54
CA ALA A 142 -3.46 -11.76 4.19
C ALA A 142 -3.94 -13.19 3.98
N CYS A 143 -4.76 -13.41 2.96
CA CYS A 143 -5.29 -14.73 2.57
C CYS A 143 -5.16 -14.93 1.05
N GLY A 144 -5.46 -16.14 0.58
CA GLY A 144 -5.30 -16.51 -0.83
C GLY A 144 -3.82 -16.53 -1.22
N ASN A 145 -3.47 -15.88 -2.31
CA ASN A 145 -2.09 -15.75 -2.78
C ASN A 145 -1.53 -14.35 -2.50
N ALA A 146 -2.03 -13.66 -1.50
CA ALA A 146 -1.59 -12.30 -1.18
C ALA A 146 -0.10 -12.26 -0.79
N THR A 147 0.59 -11.20 -1.21
CA THR A 147 1.98 -10.97 -0.87
C THR A 147 2.11 -9.77 0.06
N VAL A 148 2.75 -9.94 1.20
CA VAL A 148 2.96 -8.90 2.21
C VAL A 148 4.43 -8.64 2.42
N LYS A 149 4.81 -7.36 2.47
CA LYS A 149 6.08 -6.89 2.99
C LYS A 149 5.82 -6.01 4.20
N ALA A 150 6.40 -6.36 5.35
CA ALA A 150 6.12 -5.73 6.64
C ALA A 150 7.41 -5.24 7.30
N TRP A 151 7.42 -4.01 7.78
CA TRP A 151 8.53 -3.36 8.47
C TRP A 151 8.07 -2.77 9.80
N ASP A 152 8.99 -2.30 10.60
CA ASP A 152 8.75 -1.65 11.90
C ASP A 152 7.94 -2.54 12.86
N ASN A 153 6.82 -2.10 13.39
CA ASN A 153 5.98 -2.81 14.34
C ASN A 153 4.72 -3.41 13.71
N VAL A 154 4.77 -3.73 12.43
CA VAL A 154 3.61 -4.27 11.69
C VAL A 154 3.22 -5.65 12.23
N THR A 155 1.92 -5.84 12.44
CA THR A 155 1.35 -7.14 12.78
C THR A 155 0.73 -7.78 11.54
N VAL A 156 1.10 -9.02 11.23
CA VAL A 156 0.59 -9.77 10.06
C VAL A 156 -0.05 -11.07 10.50
N GLU A 157 -1.28 -11.30 10.07
CA GLU A 157 -1.95 -12.61 10.08
C GLU A 157 -1.99 -13.14 8.65
N ALA A 158 -1.40 -14.32 8.39
CA ALA A 158 -1.26 -14.89 7.05
C ALA A 158 -1.85 -16.29 6.98
N CYS A 159 -2.69 -16.53 5.98
CA CYS A 159 -3.34 -17.84 5.77
C CYS A 159 -3.34 -18.27 4.30
N ASP A 160 -3.90 -19.42 4.02
CA ASP A 160 -3.93 -20.05 2.70
C ASP A 160 -2.50 -20.18 2.12
N ASN A 161 -2.24 -19.57 0.97
CA ASN A 161 -0.93 -19.56 0.30
C ASN A 161 -0.26 -18.18 0.38
N ALA A 162 -0.60 -17.36 1.38
CA ALA A 162 -0.05 -16.03 1.51
C ALA A 162 1.48 -16.08 1.73
N THR A 163 2.17 -15.11 1.13
CA THR A 163 3.62 -14.97 1.29
C THR A 163 3.94 -13.70 2.06
N VAL A 164 4.73 -13.82 3.12
CA VAL A 164 5.14 -12.70 3.98
C VAL A 164 6.67 -12.56 3.98
N GLU A 165 7.14 -11.35 3.75
CA GLU A 165 8.53 -10.96 4.02
C GLU A 165 8.50 -9.88 5.10
N ALA A 166 9.15 -10.15 6.23
CA ALA A 166 9.07 -9.32 7.43
C ALA A 166 10.46 -8.87 7.90
N TRP A 167 10.53 -7.67 8.47
CA TRP A 167 11.75 -7.03 8.99
C TRP A 167 11.48 -6.35 10.33
N ASP A 168 12.53 -5.92 10.96
CA ASP A 168 12.53 -5.15 12.20
C ASP A 168 11.77 -5.84 13.34
N ASN A 169 10.77 -5.20 13.91
CA ASN A 169 9.96 -5.73 14.99
C ASN A 169 8.61 -6.30 14.52
N ALA A 170 8.48 -6.57 13.24
CA ALA A 170 7.23 -7.12 12.72
C ALA A 170 6.90 -8.47 13.37
N THR A 171 5.63 -8.65 13.72
CA THR A 171 5.09 -9.90 14.31
C THR A 171 4.23 -10.62 13.28
N VAL A 172 4.39 -11.93 13.14
CA VAL A 172 3.65 -12.74 12.17
C VAL A 172 2.95 -13.90 12.85
N GLU A 173 1.66 -14.07 12.58
CA GLU A 173 0.93 -15.32 12.82
C GLU A 173 0.61 -15.94 11.46
N ALA A 174 1.12 -17.17 11.22
CA ALA A 174 0.97 -17.85 9.94
C ALA A 174 0.36 -19.23 10.12
N TYR A 175 -0.59 -19.56 9.29
CA TYR A 175 -1.27 -20.86 9.30
C TYR A 175 -1.60 -21.32 7.87
N ASP A 176 -2.21 -22.50 7.75
CA ASP A 176 -2.44 -23.21 6.49
C ASP A 176 -1.11 -23.46 5.73
N ASN A 177 -0.95 -22.96 4.52
CA ASN A 177 0.25 -23.09 3.71
C ASN A 177 1.04 -21.77 3.60
N ALA A 178 0.84 -20.84 4.50
CA ALA A 178 1.49 -19.54 4.45
C ALA A 178 3.02 -19.68 4.54
N TYR A 179 3.74 -18.90 3.74
CA TYR A 179 5.19 -18.88 3.71
C TYR A 179 5.74 -17.55 4.20
N CYS A 180 6.48 -17.57 5.29
CA CYS A 180 7.05 -16.39 5.91
C CYS A 180 8.57 -16.38 5.78
N THR A 181 9.16 -15.23 5.54
CA THR A 181 10.61 -15.02 5.53
C THR A 181 11.00 -13.76 6.27
N SER A 182 12.18 -13.77 6.87
CA SER A 182 12.85 -12.57 7.40
C SER A 182 14.36 -12.65 7.18
N ARG A 183 15.05 -11.53 7.37
CA ARG A 183 16.52 -11.55 7.39
C ARG A 183 17.04 -12.09 8.74
N CYS A 184 16.56 -11.53 9.84
CA CYS A 184 16.90 -11.94 11.21
C CYS A 184 15.67 -12.57 11.86
N ILE A 185 15.85 -13.21 12.99
CA ILE A 185 14.74 -13.85 13.70
C ILE A 185 13.75 -12.79 14.18
N ILE A 186 12.47 -13.05 13.97
CA ILE A 186 11.35 -12.20 14.42
C ILE A 186 10.38 -13.04 15.25
N GLU A 187 9.41 -12.42 15.90
CA GLU A 187 8.30 -13.13 16.50
C GLU A 187 7.39 -13.70 15.40
N CYS A 188 7.35 -15.04 15.31
CA CYS A 188 6.52 -15.73 14.32
C CYS A 188 5.88 -16.95 14.95
N LYS A 189 4.54 -16.96 14.99
CA LYS A 189 3.75 -18.13 15.41
C LYS A 189 3.31 -18.90 14.19
N LEU A 190 3.51 -20.23 14.22
CA LEU A 190 3.18 -21.12 13.11
C LEU A 190 2.16 -22.17 13.54
N SER A 191 1.22 -22.46 12.65
CA SER A 191 0.32 -23.60 12.78
C SER A 191 0.04 -24.24 11.43
N ASN A 192 -0.51 -25.44 11.44
CA ASN A 192 -0.75 -26.25 10.25
C ASN A 192 0.54 -26.47 9.44
N ASN A 193 0.53 -26.18 8.16
CA ASN A 193 1.66 -26.36 7.22
C ASN A 193 2.47 -25.08 7.00
N ALA A 194 2.24 -24.03 7.77
CA ALA A 194 2.96 -22.78 7.60
C ALA A 194 4.45 -22.92 7.85
N ILE A 195 5.26 -22.22 7.08
CA ILE A 195 6.71 -22.27 7.11
C ILE A 195 7.29 -20.88 7.34
N TYR A 196 8.29 -20.79 8.23
CA TYR A 196 9.06 -19.58 8.43
C TYR A 196 10.55 -19.81 8.21
N ARG A 197 11.18 -19.04 7.33
CA ARG A 197 12.60 -19.13 7.02
C ARG A 197 13.35 -17.86 7.41
N VAL A 198 14.40 -18.02 8.20
CA VAL A 198 15.37 -16.97 8.51
C VAL A 198 16.50 -17.00 7.49
N LYS A 199 16.61 -15.95 6.66
CA LYS A 199 17.55 -15.92 5.51
C LYS A 199 19.01 -15.83 5.95
N SER A 200 19.32 -15.11 7.04
CA SER A 200 20.71 -14.93 7.51
C SER A 200 21.36 -16.22 7.99
N THR A 201 20.62 -17.13 8.61
CA THR A 201 21.07 -18.40 9.13
C THR A 201 20.68 -19.61 8.28
N ASN A 202 19.86 -19.36 7.26
CA ASN A 202 19.20 -20.39 6.45
C ASN A 202 18.39 -21.41 7.27
N THR A 203 17.87 -20.98 8.43
CA THR A 203 17.08 -21.82 9.33
C THR A 203 15.62 -21.81 8.91
N VAL A 204 14.98 -22.97 8.92
CA VAL A 204 13.56 -23.12 8.60
C VAL A 204 12.83 -23.61 9.85
N TYR A 205 11.75 -22.93 10.20
CA TYR A 205 10.84 -23.30 11.28
C TYR A 205 9.48 -23.71 10.68
N TYR A 206 8.84 -24.65 11.33
CA TYR A 206 7.52 -25.16 10.99
C TYR A 206 6.79 -25.60 12.26
N SER A 207 5.47 -25.74 12.19
CA SER A 207 4.66 -26.22 13.30
C SER A 207 5.01 -27.70 13.62
N SER A 208 5.13 -28.04 14.90
CA SER A 208 5.45 -29.41 15.33
C SER A 208 4.28 -30.39 15.24
N ASP A 209 3.07 -29.90 14.99
CA ASP A 209 1.85 -30.69 15.18
C ASP A 209 1.62 -31.76 14.10
N ASN A 210 2.34 -31.72 12.96
CA ASN A 210 2.13 -32.65 11.84
C ASN A 210 3.38 -32.96 10.99
N ILE A 211 4.59 -33.05 11.60
CA ILE A 211 5.79 -33.33 10.79
C ILE A 211 6.24 -34.77 10.91
N ASN A 212 5.95 -35.53 9.87
CA ASN A 212 6.64 -36.81 9.60
C ASN A 212 7.83 -36.54 8.68
N PHE A 213 9.04 -36.52 9.21
CA PHE A 213 10.26 -36.53 8.40
C PHE A 213 10.41 -37.85 7.69
N ILE A 214 10.34 -37.89 6.37
CA ILE A 214 10.84 -38.97 5.56
C ILE A 214 12.33 -38.65 5.30
N LYS A 215 13.24 -39.32 6.01
CA LYS A 215 14.66 -39.33 5.63
C LYS A 215 14.76 -40.05 4.29
N GLN A 216 15.20 -39.37 3.26
CA GLN A 216 15.77 -39.98 2.07
C GLN A 216 17.25 -40.30 2.29
#